data_23d7ae3dbcc799d2211ca9eeedef35df
#
_entry.id   23d7ae3dbcc799d2211ca9eeedef35df
#
_cell.length_a   1.000
_cell.length_b   1.000
_cell.length_c   1.000
_cell.angle_alpha   90.00
_cell.angle_beta   90.00
_cell.angle_gamma   90.00
#
_symmetry.space_group_name_H-M   'P 1'
#
loop_
_entity.id
_entity.type
_entity.pdbx_description
1 polymer ?
#
loop_
_entity_poly.entity_id
_entity_poly.type
_entity_poly.pdbx_seq_one_letter_code
_entity_poly.pdbx_strand_id
1 'polypeptide(L)'
;MELTIRAVSKAYPNGVQALKQVSLTIPCGMYGLLGPNGAGKSTLMRILATLQEPDEGSIELGDIDVLAQKEDVRRTLGYLPQEFGVYPKASAEQLLDHFALLKGIGDRRARSEVVEALLRQTNLWDVRRQKLGGYSGGMRQRFGVAVALLGNPKLMIVDEPTAGLDPAERVRFLNLLSELGENSVVLLSTHIVEDVSELCTRMAIIDRGEILLETEPLRAVGELRGRIWRRVISKGELAALEQEHAVISTKLLAGRTLVRVYSDGNPGTGFEPAEADLQDVYFSTMSGHIGRRGDQPVPAVAS
;
A
#
# COMPACT_ATOMS: atom_id res chain seq x y z
N MET A 1 3.31 6.23 -18.08
CA MET A 1 3.38 7.28 -17.04
C MET A 1 3.98 6.66 -15.79
N GLU A 2 4.80 7.40 -15.04
CA GLU A 2 5.37 6.94 -13.78
C GLU A 2 5.37 8.07 -12.76
N LEU A 3 5.43 7.72 -11.48
CA LEU A 3 5.62 8.65 -10.37
C LEU A 3 7.07 8.49 -9.88
N THR A 4 7.85 9.55 -9.97
CA THR A 4 9.25 9.57 -9.55
C THR A 4 9.42 10.45 -8.31
N ILE A 5 9.96 9.88 -7.25
CA ILE A 5 10.23 10.53 -5.97
C ILE A 5 11.75 10.54 -5.79
N ARG A 6 12.36 11.72 -5.54
CA ARG A 6 13.81 11.85 -5.39
C ARG A 6 14.16 12.55 -4.08
N ALA A 7 14.85 11.84 -3.21
CA ALA A 7 15.44 12.32 -1.95
C ALA A 7 14.44 13.12 -1.05
N VAL A 8 13.18 12.70 -1.01
CA VAL A 8 12.14 13.39 -0.24
C VAL A 8 12.37 13.18 1.26
N SER A 9 12.49 14.30 1.99
CA SER A 9 12.68 14.34 3.44
C SER A 9 11.56 15.13 4.11
N LYS A 10 11.18 14.71 5.34
CA LYS A 10 10.19 15.41 6.16
C LYS A 10 10.46 15.22 7.63
N ALA A 11 10.65 16.35 8.33
CA ALA A 11 10.68 16.41 9.79
C ALA A 11 9.47 17.19 10.33
N TYR A 12 8.96 16.77 11.48
CA TYR A 12 7.89 17.48 12.18
C TYR A 12 8.48 18.39 13.28
N PRO A 13 7.76 19.44 13.73
CA PRO A 13 8.23 20.35 14.76
C PRO A 13 8.57 19.68 16.11
N ASN A 14 8.02 18.50 16.38
CA ASN A 14 8.32 17.69 17.55
C ASN A 14 9.64 16.88 17.43
N GLY A 15 10.44 17.12 16.38
CA GLY A 15 11.72 16.45 16.14
C GLY A 15 11.63 15.09 15.47
N VAL A 16 10.42 14.58 15.16
CA VAL A 16 10.25 13.31 14.47
C VAL A 16 10.60 13.49 12.99
N GLN A 17 11.63 12.79 12.52
CA GLN A 17 11.99 12.70 11.10
C GLN A 17 11.18 11.57 10.45
N ALA A 18 10.06 11.95 9.82
CA ALA A 18 9.11 11.01 9.27
C ALA A 18 9.54 10.41 7.91
N LEU A 19 10.31 11.16 7.12
CA LEU A 19 10.92 10.69 5.86
C LEU A 19 12.38 11.15 5.79
N LYS A 20 13.25 10.27 5.30
CA LYS A 20 14.69 10.47 5.20
C LYS A 20 15.17 10.11 3.80
N GLN A 21 15.28 11.11 2.93
CA GLN A 21 15.76 10.98 1.55
C GLN A 21 15.09 9.85 0.77
N VAL A 22 13.78 9.69 0.93
CA VAL A 22 12.99 8.67 0.25
C VAL A 22 13.07 8.89 -1.25
N SER A 23 13.48 7.85 -1.97
CA SER A 23 13.53 7.84 -3.44
C SER A 23 12.89 6.56 -3.95
N LEU A 24 11.90 6.69 -4.86
CA LEU A 24 11.14 5.58 -5.46
C LEU A 24 10.78 5.93 -6.89
N THR A 25 10.70 4.91 -7.74
CA THR A 25 10.15 5.02 -9.10
C THR A 25 8.98 4.06 -9.24
N ILE A 26 7.78 4.61 -9.35
CA ILE A 26 6.52 3.87 -9.32
C ILE A 26 5.89 3.90 -10.72
N PRO A 27 5.95 2.79 -11.48
CA PRO A 27 5.37 2.71 -12.82
C PRO A 27 3.82 2.62 -12.76
N CYS A 28 3.18 2.67 -13.92
CA CYS A 28 1.77 2.24 -14.03
C CYS A 28 1.59 0.84 -13.48
N GLY A 29 0.46 0.60 -12.86
CA GLY A 29 0.13 -0.65 -12.18
C GLY A 29 -0.02 -0.48 -10.67
N MET A 30 -0.21 -1.62 -10.01
CA MET A 30 -0.34 -1.70 -8.56
C MET A 30 1.05 -1.75 -7.90
N TYR A 31 1.34 -0.77 -7.06
CA TYR A 31 2.59 -0.67 -6.30
C TYR A 31 2.29 -0.67 -4.79
N GLY A 32 2.88 -1.61 -4.05
CA GLY A 32 2.72 -1.74 -2.61
C GLY A 32 3.77 -0.96 -1.82
N LEU A 33 3.35 -0.11 -0.89
CA LEU A 33 4.22 0.48 0.11
C LEU A 33 3.94 -0.18 1.46
N LEU A 34 4.79 -1.13 1.82
CA LEU A 34 4.64 -1.97 3.00
C LEU A 34 5.50 -1.45 4.16
N GLY A 35 4.95 -1.41 5.36
CA GLY A 35 5.71 -0.98 6.54
C GLY A 35 4.86 -0.90 7.78
N PRO A 36 5.47 -0.89 8.98
CA PRO A 36 4.73 -0.81 10.25
C PRO A 36 4.08 0.57 10.44
N ASN A 37 3.22 0.66 11.45
CA ASN A 37 2.67 1.95 11.86
C ASN A 37 3.80 2.88 12.31
N GLY A 38 3.74 4.15 11.88
CA GLY A 38 4.80 5.13 12.17
C GLY A 38 6.02 5.05 11.23
N ALA A 39 6.05 4.16 10.24
CA ALA A 39 7.15 4.04 9.27
C ALA A 39 7.31 5.25 8.33
N GLY A 40 6.32 6.15 8.24
CA GLY A 40 6.32 7.31 7.34
C GLY A 40 5.35 7.19 6.16
N LYS A 41 4.64 6.07 5.99
CA LYS A 41 3.71 5.82 4.88
C LYS A 41 2.71 6.96 4.69
N SER A 42 1.90 7.26 5.71
CA SER A 42 0.86 8.29 5.61
C SER A 42 1.44 9.70 5.42
N THR A 43 2.66 9.98 5.89
CA THR A 43 3.36 11.23 5.59
C THR A 43 3.67 11.32 4.10
N LEU A 44 4.23 10.27 3.51
CA LEU A 44 4.50 10.21 2.07
C LEU A 44 3.20 10.35 1.26
N MET A 45 2.13 9.62 1.63
CA MET A 45 0.83 9.71 0.97
C MET A 45 0.25 11.14 0.99
N ARG A 46 0.35 11.84 2.12
CA ARG A 46 -0.13 13.24 2.24
C ARG A 46 0.67 14.20 1.37
N ILE A 47 1.98 14.00 1.25
CA ILE A 47 2.84 14.80 0.36
C ILE A 47 2.44 14.58 -1.09
N LEU A 48 2.29 13.32 -1.52
CA LEU A 48 1.86 12.96 -2.87
C LEU A 48 0.45 13.47 -3.18
N ALA A 49 -0.43 13.46 -2.17
CA ALA A 49 -1.79 14.01 -2.28
C ALA A 49 -1.83 15.56 -2.23
N THR A 50 -0.68 16.23 -2.20
CA THR A 50 -0.57 17.70 -2.11
C THR A 50 -1.19 18.31 -0.85
N LEU A 51 -1.34 17.52 0.21
CA LEU A 51 -1.91 17.94 1.51
C LEU A 51 -0.83 18.41 2.48
N GLN A 52 0.43 18.14 2.17
CA GLN A 52 1.59 18.48 3.01
C GLN A 52 2.81 18.73 2.11
N GLU A 53 3.69 19.65 2.53
CA GLU A 53 4.95 19.90 1.85
C GLU A 53 6.08 19.04 2.43
N PRO A 54 6.99 18.50 1.60
CA PRO A 54 8.25 17.98 2.07
C PRO A 54 9.16 19.14 2.50
N ASP A 55 10.24 18.82 3.22
CA ASP A 55 11.27 19.81 3.55
C ASP A 55 12.36 19.83 2.46
N GLU A 56 12.59 18.70 1.80
CA GLU A 56 13.57 18.53 0.73
C GLU A 56 13.10 17.50 -0.30
N GLY A 57 13.72 17.52 -1.47
CA GLY A 57 13.50 16.57 -2.55
C GLY A 57 12.56 17.06 -3.64
N SER A 58 12.30 16.23 -4.63
CA SER A 58 11.39 16.52 -5.75
C SER A 58 10.49 15.33 -6.06
N ILE A 59 9.33 15.62 -6.66
CA ILE A 59 8.34 14.60 -7.01
C ILE A 59 7.77 14.95 -8.38
N GLU A 60 7.82 14.00 -9.30
CA GLU A 60 7.32 14.15 -10.67
C GLU A 60 6.29 13.06 -10.99
N LEU A 61 5.15 13.43 -11.57
CA LEU A 61 4.15 12.52 -12.13
C LEU A 61 4.13 12.68 -13.65
N GLY A 62 4.89 11.86 -14.35
CA GLY A 62 5.22 12.11 -15.77
C GLY A 62 5.89 13.46 -15.92
N ASP A 63 5.25 14.39 -16.66
CA ASP A 63 5.75 15.74 -16.89
C ASP A 63 5.26 16.78 -15.86
N ILE A 64 4.49 16.36 -14.84
CA ILE A 64 3.91 17.24 -13.83
C ILE A 64 4.83 17.27 -12.59
N ASP A 65 5.34 18.45 -12.22
CA ASP A 65 5.96 18.68 -10.92
C ASP A 65 4.88 18.72 -9.83
N VAL A 66 4.87 17.71 -8.96
CA VAL A 66 3.82 17.51 -7.94
C VAL A 66 3.84 18.64 -6.90
N LEU A 67 4.99 19.22 -6.62
CA LEU A 67 5.14 20.26 -5.60
C LEU A 67 4.79 21.64 -6.14
N ALA A 68 5.14 21.93 -7.39
CA ALA A 68 4.90 23.22 -8.03
C ALA A 68 3.49 23.30 -8.68
N GLN A 69 3.01 22.21 -9.28
CA GLN A 69 1.78 22.19 -10.09
C GLN A 69 0.63 21.46 -9.37
N LYS A 70 0.36 21.80 -8.11
CA LYS A 70 -0.61 21.11 -7.25
C LYS A 70 -2.01 21.00 -7.84
N GLU A 71 -2.48 22.03 -8.54
CA GLU A 71 -3.82 22.01 -9.14
C GLU A 71 -3.92 20.98 -10.26
N ASP A 72 -2.88 20.84 -11.09
CA ASP A 72 -2.84 19.82 -12.14
C ASP A 72 -2.77 18.41 -11.56
N VAL A 73 -2.01 18.24 -10.48
CA VAL A 73 -2.01 16.98 -9.71
C VAL A 73 -3.39 16.65 -9.18
N ARG A 74 -4.07 17.60 -8.50
CA ARG A 74 -5.40 17.38 -7.90
C ARG A 74 -6.46 17.02 -8.92
N ARG A 75 -6.34 17.50 -10.16
CA ARG A 75 -7.25 17.11 -11.26
C ARG A 75 -7.06 15.65 -11.66
N THR A 76 -5.85 15.14 -11.58
CA THR A 76 -5.46 13.79 -12.01
C THR A 76 -5.28 12.81 -10.88
N LEU A 77 -5.49 13.22 -9.63
CA LEU A 77 -5.33 12.43 -8.41
C LEU A 77 -6.67 11.84 -7.95
N GLY A 78 -6.67 10.56 -7.66
CA GLY A 78 -7.64 9.90 -6.80
C GLY A 78 -7.01 9.60 -5.44
N TYR A 79 -7.65 10.00 -4.35
CA TYR A 79 -7.12 9.74 -3.01
C TYR A 79 -8.18 9.11 -2.12
N LEU A 80 -7.89 7.92 -1.62
CA LEU A 80 -8.65 7.22 -0.60
C LEU A 80 -7.84 7.20 0.69
N PRO A 81 -8.12 8.08 1.66
CA PRO A 81 -7.44 8.11 2.95
C PRO A 81 -7.91 6.94 3.82
N GLN A 82 -7.10 6.57 4.82
CA GLN A 82 -7.40 5.53 5.81
C GLN A 82 -8.74 5.77 6.51
N GLU A 83 -9.03 7.01 6.90
CA GLU A 83 -10.32 7.43 7.44
C GLU A 83 -11.04 8.29 6.40
N PHE A 84 -12.02 7.70 5.74
CA PHE A 84 -12.88 8.41 4.81
C PHE A 84 -14.14 8.91 5.52
N GLY A 85 -14.15 10.20 5.80
CA GLY A 85 -15.31 10.88 6.36
C GLY A 85 -16.44 11.02 5.34
N VAL A 86 -17.64 10.60 5.69
CA VAL A 86 -18.83 10.78 4.86
C VAL A 86 -19.81 11.75 5.51
N TYR A 87 -20.58 12.47 4.69
CA TYR A 87 -21.72 13.26 5.17
C TYR A 87 -22.89 12.32 5.48
N PRO A 88 -23.19 12.01 6.75
CA PRO A 88 -24.08 10.89 7.10
C PRO A 88 -25.53 11.11 6.65
N LYS A 89 -25.94 12.35 6.40
CA LYS A 89 -27.29 12.71 5.94
C LYS A 89 -27.46 12.71 4.43
N ALA A 90 -26.35 12.71 3.65
CA ALA A 90 -26.40 12.65 2.20
C ALA A 90 -26.50 11.20 1.72
N SER A 91 -27.07 10.99 0.52
CA SER A 91 -27.00 9.70 -0.16
C SER A 91 -25.70 9.58 -0.98
N ALA A 92 -25.32 8.37 -1.36
CA ALA A 92 -24.15 8.14 -2.20
C ALA A 92 -24.28 8.86 -3.56
N GLU A 93 -25.45 8.76 -4.20
CA GLU A 93 -25.75 9.41 -5.47
C GLU A 93 -25.59 10.95 -5.38
N GLN A 94 -26.16 11.56 -4.33
CA GLN A 94 -26.07 13.01 -4.14
C GLN A 94 -24.63 13.48 -3.87
N LEU A 95 -23.90 12.77 -3.01
CA LEU A 95 -22.55 13.18 -2.65
C LEU A 95 -21.57 12.95 -3.79
N LEU A 96 -21.71 11.84 -4.52
CA LEU A 96 -20.86 11.55 -5.68
C LEU A 96 -21.12 12.55 -6.83
N ASP A 97 -22.39 12.95 -7.08
CA ASP A 97 -22.73 14.00 -8.05
C ASP A 97 -22.09 15.35 -7.66
N HIS A 98 -22.12 15.68 -6.36
CA HIS A 98 -21.47 16.89 -5.87
C HIS A 98 -19.93 16.85 -6.07
N PHE A 99 -19.28 15.73 -5.75
CA PHE A 99 -17.84 15.61 -5.99
C PHE A 99 -17.49 15.60 -7.48
N ALA A 100 -18.33 15.01 -8.32
CA ALA A 100 -18.14 15.06 -9.77
C ALA A 100 -18.20 16.48 -10.31
N LEU A 101 -19.11 17.33 -9.78
CA LEU A 101 -19.15 18.76 -10.10
C LEU A 101 -17.86 19.47 -9.68
N LEU A 102 -17.35 19.21 -8.48
CA LEU A 102 -16.08 19.77 -7.98
C LEU A 102 -14.87 19.31 -8.80
N LYS A 103 -14.93 18.10 -9.38
CA LYS A 103 -13.93 17.60 -10.34
C LYS A 103 -14.05 18.21 -11.75
N GLY A 104 -14.98 19.16 -11.95
CA GLY A 104 -15.15 19.90 -13.20
C GLY A 104 -16.11 19.26 -14.21
N ILE A 105 -16.86 18.22 -13.85
CA ILE A 105 -17.89 17.64 -14.71
C ILE A 105 -19.15 18.50 -14.61
N GLY A 106 -19.16 19.62 -15.36
CA GLY A 106 -20.23 20.63 -15.28
C GLY A 106 -21.53 20.20 -15.94
N ASP A 107 -21.46 19.46 -17.05
CA ASP A 107 -22.66 18.99 -17.76
C ASP A 107 -23.43 17.98 -16.92
N ARG A 108 -24.72 18.23 -16.71
CA ARG A 108 -25.57 17.42 -15.82
C ARG A 108 -25.75 15.99 -16.33
N ARG A 109 -25.87 15.81 -17.65
CA ARG A 109 -26.09 14.49 -18.25
C ARG A 109 -24.82 13.64 -18.16
N ALA A 110 -23.68 14.19 -18.59
CA ALA A 110 -22.38 13.53 -18.47
C ALA A 110 -22.07 13.17 -17.01
N ARG A 111 -22.36 14.07 -16.06
CA ARG A 111 -22.17 13.81 -14.63
C ARG A 111 -23.05 12.68 -14.12
N SER A 112 -24.33 12.63 -14.53
CA SER A 112 -25.24 11.54 -14.14
C SER A 112 -24.75 10.18 -14.70
N GLU A 113 -24.26 10.13 -15.93
CA GLU A 113 -23.72 8.94 -16.54
C GLU A 113 -22.47 8.42 -15.82
N VAL A 114 -21.55 9.33 -15.44
CA VAL A 114 -20.35 8.99 -14.65
C VAL A 114 -20.71 8.48 -13.25
N VAL A 115 -21.65 9.15 -12.57
CA VAL A 115 -22.11 8.76 -11.23
C VAL A 115 -22.74 7.35 -11.26
N GLU A 116 -23.61 7.10 -12.25
CA GLU A 116 -24.20 5.76 -12.43
C GLU A 116 -23.14 4.69 -12.67
N ALA A 117 -22.21 4.93 -13.61
CA ALA A 117 -21.15 4.00 -13.94
C ALA A 117 -20.30 3.65 -12.70
N LEU A 118 -19.85 4.63 -11.93
CA LEU A 118 -19.05 4.42 -10.73
C LEU A 118 -19.80 3.70 -9.62
N LEU A 119 -21.08 4.04 -9.40
CA LEU A 119 -21.90 3.35 -8.39
C LEU A 119 -22.19 1.90 -8.78
N ARG A 120 -22.29 1.59 -10.07
CA ARG A 120 -22.40 0.21 -10.57
C ARG A 120 -21.08 -0.55 -10.39
N GLN A 121 -19.97 0.04 -10.83
CA GLN A 121 -18.63 -0.55 -10.70
C GLN A 121 -18.28 -0.88 -9.25
N THR A 122 -18.67 -0.02 -8.31
CA THR A 122 -18.42 -0.24 -6.86
C THR A 122 -19.53 -1.03 -6.16
N ASN A 123 -20.49 -1.61 -6.90
CA ASN A 123 -21.63 -2.36 -6.35
C ASN A 123 -22.45 -1.60 -5.30
N LEU A 124 -22.68 -0.30 -5.55
CA LEU A 124 -23.48 0.57 -4.68
C LEU A 124 -24.76 1.08 -5.35
N TRP A 125 -25.03 0.70 -6.61
CA TRP A 125 -26.16 1.21 -7.37
C TRP A 125 -27.51 0.97 -6.69
N ASP A 126 -27.76 -0.22 -6.16
CA ASP A 126 -29.04 -0.58 -5.55
C ASP A 126 -29.31 0.16 -4.24
N VAL A 127 -28.24 0.58 -3.56
CA VAL A 127 -28.29 1.30 -2.28
C VAL A 127 -27.96 2.80 -2.42
N ARG A 128 -27.79 3.31 -3.65
CA ARG A 128 -27.33 4.67 -3.93
C ARG A 128 -28.13 5.79 -3.28
N ARG A 129 -29.42 5.57 -3.01
CA ARG A 129 -30.33 6.54 -2.39
C ARG A 129 -30.39 6.42 -0.87
N GLN A 130 -29.79 5.39 -0.30
CA GLN A 130 -29.67 5.27 1.16
C GLN A 130 -28.68 6.30 1.69
N LYS A 131 -28.93 6.80 2.90
CA LYS A 131 -28.03 7.73 3.58
C LYS A 131 -26.72 7.04 3.94
N LEU A 132 -25.59 7.70 3.69
CA LEU A 132 -24.24 7.18 3.94
C LEU A 132 -23.98 6.83 5.42
N GLY A 133 -24.69 7.47 6.35
CA GLY A 133 -24.63 7.12 7.76
C GLY A 133 -25.09 5.70 8.09
N GLY A 134 -25.92 5.08 7.23
CA GLY A 134 -26.36 3.69 7.35
C GLY A 134 -25.51 2.67 6.60
N TYR A 135 -24.44 3.09 5.93
CA TYR A 135 -23.56 2.18 5.19
C TYR A 135 -22.68 1.35 6.13
N SER A 136 -22.44 0.08 5.79
CA SER A 136 -21.42 -0.75 6.44
C SER A 136 -20.01 -0.17 6.20
N GLY A 137 -19.02 -0.68 6.93
CA GLY A 137 -17.61 -0.31 6.70
C GLY A 137 -17.19 -0.54 5.25
N GLY A 138 -17.45 -1.73 4.72
CA GLY A 138 -17.14 -2.07 3.33
C GLY A 138 -17.92 -1.24 2.30
N MET A 139 -19.18 -0.91 2.57
CA MET A 139 -19.94 0.01 1.70
C MET A 139 -19.34 1.40 1.69
N ARG A 140 -18.86 1.91 2.83
CA ARG A 140 -18.18 3.21 2.93
C ARG A 140 -16.85 3.20 2.18
N GLN A 141 -16.07 2.14 2.29
CA GLN A 141 -14.82 1.99 1.54
C GLN A 141 -15.08 1.97 0.02
N ARG A 142 -16.05 1.18 -0.45
CA ARG A 142 -16.43 1.17 -1.87
C ARG A 142 -16.92 2.54 -2.36
N PHE A 143 -17.64 3.28 -1.54
CA PHE A 143 -18.01 4.66 -1.86
C PHE A 143 -16.78 5.58 -1.95
N GLY A 144 -15.81 5.43 -1.04
CA GLY A 144 -14.53 6.14 -1.10
C GLY A 144 -13.77 5.87 -2.41
N VAL A 145 -13.78 4.61 -2.88
CA VAL A 145 -13.21 4.27 -4.20
C VAL A 145 -13.97 4.96 -5.33
N ALA A 146 -15.32 4.96 -5.30
CA ALA A 146 -16.11 5.66 -6.31
C ALA A 146 -15.73 7.16 -6.38
N VAL A 147 -15.50 7.79 -5.23
CA VAL A 147 -15.03 9.19 -5.16
C VAL A 147 -13.62 9.34 -5.71
N ALA A 148 -12.69 8.43 -5.34
CA ALA A 148 -11.31 8.47 -5.80
C ALA A 148 -11.19 8.27 -7.32
N LEU A 149 -12.10 7.54 -7.94
CA LEU A 149 -12.16 7.28 -9.39
C LEU A 149 -12.73 8.43 -10.21
N LEU A 150 -13.35 9.43 -9.57
CA LEU A 150 -13.89 10.58 -10.29
C LEU A 150 -12.82 11.32 -11.10
N GLY A 151 -13.12 11.56 -12.36
CA GLY A 151 -12.23 12.25 -13.28
C GLY A 151 -11.16 11.37 -13.92
N ASN A 152 -11.25 10.05 -13.80
CA ASN A 152 -10.31 9.08 -14.37
C ASN A 152 -8.86 9.37 -13.98
N PRO A 153 -8.50 9.17 -12.69
CA PRO A 153 -7.22 9.62 -12.14
C PRO A 153 -6.04 8.89 -12.80
N LYS A 154 -4.95 9.61 -13.01
CA LYS A 154 -3.67 9.08 -13.47
C LYS A 154 -2.80 8.56 -12.32
N LEU A 155 -2.99 9.12 -11.13
CA LEU A 155 -2.41 8.67 -9.87
C LEU A 155 -3.52 8.37 -8.88
N MET A 156 -3.52 7.18 -8.33
CA MET A 156 -4.43 6.77 -7.26
C MET A 156 -3.63 6.42 -6.01
N ILE A 157 -3.94 7.05 -4.90
CA ILE A 157 -3.35 6.79 -3.60
C ILE A 157 -4.40 6.15 -2.71
N VAL A 158 -4.07 5.00 -2.15
CA VAL A 158 -4.99 4.18 -1.35
C VAL A 158 -4.29 3.84 -0.03
N ASP A 159 -4.72 4.48 1.06
CA ASP A 159 -4.06 4.38 2.37
C ASP A 159 -4.83 3.41 3.28
N GLU A 160 -4.23 2.26 3.58
CA GLU A 160 -4.74 1.17 4.44
C GLU A 160 -6.20 0.77 4.17
N PRO A 161 -6.59 0.47 2.93
CA PRO A 161 -7.99 0.40 2.53
C PRO A 161 -8.73 -0.83 3.05
N THR A 162 -8.02 -1.89 3.43
CA THR A 162 -8.60 -3.17 3.87
C THR A 162 -8.72 -3.28 5.38
N ALA A 163 -8.20 -2.29 6.11
CA ALA A 163 -8.26 -2.27 7.57
C ALA A 163 -9.72 -2.29 8.07
N GLY A 164 -10.05 -3.27 8.90
CA GLY A 164 -11.39 -3.40 9.50
C GLY A 164 -12.47 -3.94 8.57
N LEU A 165 -12.13 -4.41 7.36
CA LEU A 165 -13.05 -5.16 6.51
C LEU A 165 -13.15 -6.63 6.95
N ASP A 166 -14.35 -7.20 6.83
CA ASP A 166 -14.48 -8.65 6.94
C ASP A 166 -13.84 -9.37 5.73
N PRO A 167 -13.52 -10.67 5.83
CA PRO A 167 -12.82 -11.40 4.77
C PRO A 167 -13.52 -11.34 3.41
N ALA A 168 -14.83 -11.41 3.37
CA ALA A 168 -15.58 -11.38 2.11
C ALA A 168 -15.58 -9.99 1.47
N GLU A 169 -15.72 -8.93 2.28
CA GLU A 169 -15.61 -7.55 1.81
C GLU A 169 -14.18 -7.23 1.36
N ARG A 170 -13.15 -7.74 2.06
CA ARG A 170 -11.74 -7.58 1.66
C ARG A 170 -11.51 -8.15 0.26
N VAL A 171 -11.90 -9.39 -0.01
CA VAL A 171 -11.74 -10.01 -1.33
C VAL A 171 -12.44 -9.19 -2.42
N ARG A 172 -13.68 -8.76 -2.19
CA ARG A 172 -14.41 -7.92 -3.16
C ARG A 172 -13.71 -6.60 -3.42
N PHE A 173 -13.14 -6.01 -2.38
CA PHE A 173 -12.42 -4.75 -2.47
C PHE A 173 -11.10 -4.89 -3.23
N LEU A 174 -10.33 -5.95 -2.97
CA LEU A 174 -9.09 -6.24 -3.67
C LEU A 174 -9.33 -6.49 -5.17
N ASN A 175 -10.39 -7.23 -5.51
CA ASN A 175 -10.79 -7.44 -6.91
C ASN A 175 -11.12 -6.10 -7.61
N LEU A 176 -11.86 -5.21 -6.94
CA LEU A 176 -12.15 -3.88 -7.47
C LEU A 176 -10.88 -3.07 -7.71
N LEU A 177 -9.91 -3.10 -6.78
CA LEU A 177 -8.64 -2.38 -6.95
C LEU A 177 -7.79 -2.97 -8.09
N SER A 178 -7.77 -4.28 -8.28
CA SER A 178 -6.99 -4.92 -9.35
C SER A 178 -7.42 -4.47 -10.74
N GLU A 179 -8.72 -4.25 -10.96
CA GLU A 179 -9.26 -3.75 -12.22
C GLU A 179 -8.83 -2.30 -12.54
N LEU A 180 -8.43 -1.53 -11.52
CA LEU A 180 -8.06 -0.11 -11.66
C LEU A 180 -6.59 0.11 -12.05
N GLY A 181 -5.73 -0.86 -11.78
CA GLY A 181 -4.27 -0.75 -11.97
C GLY A 181 -3.82 -0.74 -13.43
N GLU A 182 -4.67 -1.07 -14.41
CA GLU A 182 -4.22 -1.26 -15.79
C GLU A 182 -3.69 0.01 -16.47
N ASN A 183 -4.24 1.20 -16.15
CA ASN A 183 -3.93 2.45 -16.86
C ASN A 183 -3.50 3.62 -15.96
N SER A 184 -3.33 3.37 -14.68
CA SER A 184 -2.99 4.38 -13.66
C SER A 184 -1.84 3.91 -12.80
N VAL A 185 -1.13 4.85 -12.21
CA VAL A 185 -0.22 4.57 -11.09
C VAL A 185 -1.08 4.40 -9.84
N VAL A 186 -1.12 3.21 -9.26
CA VAL A 186 -1.87 2.95 -8.01
C VAL A 186 -0.91 2.63 -6.89
N LEU A 187 -0.80 3.54 -5.92
CA LEU A 187 0.04 3.38 -4.74
C LEU A 187 -0.80 2.92 -3.56
N LEU A 188 -0.63 1.65 -3.19
CA LEU A 188 -1.28 1.01 -2.04
C LEU A 188 -0.37 1.10 -0.82
N SER A 189 -0.79 1.81 0.22
CA SER A 189 -0.14 1.80 1.52
C SER A 189 -0.81 0.77 2.41
N THR A 190 -0.03 -0.14 2.98
CA THR A 190 -0.56 -1.18 3.88
C THR A 190 0.51 -1.68 4.86
N HIS A 191 0.06 -2.24 5.96
CA HIS A 191 0.88 -3.07 6.86
C HIS A 191 0.53 -4.57 6.72
N ILE A 192 -0.41 -4.90 5.82
CA ILE A 192 -0.88 -6.27 5.56
C ILE A 192 -0.12 -6.82 4.36
N VAL A 193 0.77 -7.77 4.61
CA VAL A 193 1.65 -8.36 3.59
C VAL A 193 0.85 -9.06 2.50
N GLU A 194 -0.26 -9.70 2.88
CA GLU A 194 -1.15 -10.42 1.97
C GLU A 194 -1.75 -9.51 0.89
N ASP A 195 -2.12 -8.26 1.23
CA ASP A 195 -2.65 -7.30 0.25
C ASP A 195 -1.64 -7.02 -0.86
N VAL A 196 -0.34 -6.88 -0.49
CA VAL A 196 0.74 -6.66 -1.45
C VAL A 196 0.98 -7.90 -2.30
N SER A 197 0.97 -9.08 -1.68
CA SER A 197 1.16 -10.36 -2.38
C SER A 197 0.08 -10.64 -3.43
N GLU A 198 -1.16 -10.24 -3.14
CA GLU A 198 -2.32 -10.50 -4.00
C GLU A 198 -2.46 -9.47 -5.14
N LEU A 199 -2.10 -8.20 -4.90
CA LEU A 199 -2.40 -7.11 -5.83
C LEU A 199 -1.19 -6.52 -6.54
N CYS A 200 -0.02 -6.49 -5.89
CA CYS A 200 1.06 -5.61 -6.33
C CYS A 200 2.08 -6.36 -7.19
N THR A 201 2.41 -5.78 -8.34
CA THR A 201 3.50 -6.27 -9.21
C THR A 201 4.86 -5.78 -8.74
N ARG A 202 4.91 -4.64 -8.05
CA ARG A 202 6.10 -4.06 -7.44
C ARG A 202 5.79 -3.56 -6.04
N MET A 203 6.80 -3.53 -5.19
CA MET A 203 6.66 -3.06 -3.82
C MET A 203 7.91 -2.36 -3.30
N ALA A 204 7.73 -1.55 -2.26
CA ALA A 204 8.81 -1.12 -1.39
C ALA A 204 8.46 -1.42 0.08
N ILE A 205 9.49 -1.72 0.87
CA ILE A 205 9.39 -1.82 2.34
C ILE A 205 9.99 -0.56 2.92
N ILE A 206 9.20 0.15 3.73
CA ILE A 206 9.62 1.38 4.42
C ILE A 206 9.61 1.15 5.93
N ASP A 207 10.66 1.58 6.62
CA ASP A 207 10.70 1.66 8.08
C ASP A 207 11.44 2.93 8.53
N ARG A 208 10.94 3.57 9.58
CA ARG A 208 11.53 4.78 10.20
C ARG A 208 11.92 5.87 9.20
N GLY A 209 11.10 6.02 8.16
CA GLY A 209 11.27 7.02 7.12
C GLY A 209 12.26 6.66 6.01
N GLU A 210 12.78 5.45 5.99
CA GLU A 210 13.77 4.98 5.00
C GLU A 210 13.21 3.81 4.19
N ILE A 211 13.53 3.76 2.87
CA ILE A 211 13.23 2.59 2.04
C ILE A 211 14.30 1.54 2.29
N LEU A 212 13.87 0.40 2.82
CA LEU A 212 14.76 -0.73 3.11
C LEU A 212 14.93 -1.66 1.92
N LEU A 213 13.87 -1.86 1.14
CA LEU A 213 13.84 -2.75 -0.01
C LEU A 213 12.89 -2.19 -1.06
N GLU A 214 13.27 -2.26 -2.34
CA GLU A 214 12.39 -2.03 -3.49
C GLU A 214 12.56 -3.18 -4.47
N THR A 215 11.47 -3.90 -4.80
CA THR A 215 11.52 -5.14 -5.57
C THR A 215 10.16 -5.54 -6.14
N GLU A 216 10.15 -6.65 -6.88
CA GLU A 216 8.94 -7.39 -7.24
C GLU A 216 8.68 -8.46 -6.18
N PRO A 217 7.43 -8.59 -5.64
CA PRO A 217 7.13 -9.56 -4.57
C PRO A 217 7.57 -10.99 -4.87
N LEU A 218 7.25 -11.50 -6.06
CA LEU A 218 7.61 -12.87 -6.47
C LEU A 218 9.12 -13.08 -6.59
N ARG A 219 9.86 -12.08 -7.05
CA ARG A 219 11.31 -12.12 -7.14
C ARG A 219 11.92 -12.20 -5.74
N ALA A 220 11.49 -11.34 -4.82
CA ALA A 220 12.00 -11.34 -3.45
C ALA A 220 11.75 -12.66 -2.72
N VAL A 221 10.56 -13.25 -2.89
CA VAL A 221 10.26 -14.59 -2.38
C VAL A 221 11.17 -15.64 -3.00
N GLY A 222 11.42 -15.54 -4.31
CA GLY A 222 12.35 -16.45 -5.03
C GLY A 222 13.78 -16.39 -4.49
N GLU A 223 14.26 -15.21 -4.09
CA GLU A 223 15.61 -15.02 -3.51
C GLU A 223 15.78 -15.65 -2.12
N LEU A 224 14.66 -15.90 -1.41
CA LEU A 224 14.66 -16.61 -0.12
C LEU A 224 14.50 -18.13 -0.24
N ARG A 225 14.36 -18.67 -1.45
CA ARG A 225 14.16 -20.10 -1.65
C ARG A 225 15.34 -20.89 -1.10
N GLY A 226 15.04 -21.89 -0.22
CA GLY A 226 16.05 -22.72 0.45
C GLY A 226 16.77 -22.05 1.63
N ARG A 227 16.35 -20.81 2.00
CA ARG A 227 16.93 -20.06 3.12
C ARG A 227 15.98 -19.93 4.31
N ILE A 228 14.75 -20.39 4.17
CA ILE A 228 13.76 -20.35 5.24
C ILE A 228 13.61 -21.76 5.84
N TRP A 229 13.75 -21.80 7.14
CA TRP A 229 13.65 -23.02 7.93
C TRP A 229 12.63 -22.86 9.04
N ARG A 230 11.95 -23.91 9.42
CA ARG A 230 10.96 -23.90 10.48
C ARG A 230 11.26 -24.95 11.54
N ARG A 231 10.89 -24.64 12.78
CA ARG A 231 10.95 -25.58 13.89
C ARG A 231 9.80 -25.33 14.86
N VAL A 232 9.19 -26.39 15.38
CA VAL A 232 8.18 -26.29 16.43
C VAL A 232 8.88 -26.52 17.77
N ILE A 233 8.76 -25.53 18.66
CA ILE A 233 9.42 -25.52 19.96
C ILE A 233 8.43 -25.33 21.10
N SER A 234 8.86 -25.63 22.32
CA SER A 234 8.18 -25.21 23.54
C SER A 234 8.42 -23.68 23.78
N LYS A 235 7.54 -23.06 24.54
CA LYS A 235 7.65 -21.62 24.82
C LYS A 235 8.96 -21.23 25.54
N GLY A 236 9.54 -22.14 26.34
CA GLY A 236 10.78 -21.88 27.08
C GLY A 236 12.05 -21.92 26.23
N GLU A 237 12.01 -22.53 25.04
CA GLU A 237 13.19 -22.66 24.18
C GLU A 237 13.41 -21.41 23.27
N LEU A 238 12.43 -20.50 23.16
CA LEU A 238 12.50 -19.39 22.21
C LEU A 238 13.71 -18.47 22.47
N ALA A 239 13.91 -18.06 23.70
CA ALA A 239 15.00 -17.13 24.06
C ALA A 239 16.41 -17.67 23.75
N ALA A 240 16.62 -18.99 23.92
CA ALA A 240 17.87 -19.63 23.53
C ALA A 240 18.03 -19.67 22.00
N LEU A 241 16.95 -19.98 21.30
CA LEU A 241 16.94 -20.06 19.84
C LEU A 241 17.21 -18.71 19.18
N GLU A 242 16.68 -17.63 19.73
CA GLU A 242 16.90 -16.24 19.25
C GLU A 242 18.37 -15.79 19.43
N GLN A 243 19.11 -16.39 20.36
CA GLN A 243 20.54 -16.09 20.54
C GLN A 243 21.41 -16.83 19.51
N GLU A 244 20.99 -18.01 19.07
CA GLU A 244 21.77 -18.90 18.19
C GLU A 244 21.41 -18.75 16.72
N HIS A 245 20.19 -18.31 16.41
CA HIS A 245 19.66 -18.29 15.05
C HIS A 245 18.98 -16.95 14.71
N ALA A 246 18.98 -16.63 13.42
CA ALA A 246 18.24 -15.46 12.88
C ALA A 246 16.74 -15.76 12.84
N VAL A 247 16.07 -15.65 13.98
CA VAL A 247 14.62 -15.82 14.09
C VAL A 247 13.94 -14.63 13.41
N ILE A 248 13.18 -14.89 12.35
CA ILE A 248 12.47 -13.85 11.59
C ILE A 248 11.00 -13.74 11.99
N SER A 249 10.36 -14.85 12.38
CA SER A 249 8.99 -14.80 12.87
C SER A 249 8.66 -15.96 13.80
N THR A 250 7.66 -15.74 14.65
CA THR A 250 7.10 -16.75 15.54
C THR A 250 5.58 -16.77 15.44
N LYS A 251 4.99 -17.97 15.42
CA LYS A 251 3.55 -18.15 15.35
C LYS A 251 3.08 -19.22 16.33
N LEU A 252 2.01 -18.94 17.06
CA LEU A 252 1.41 -19.95 17.94
C LEU A 252 0.65 -20.97 17.09
N LEU A 253 1.00 -22.25 17.24
CA LEU A 253 0.35 -23.36 16.57
C LEU A 253 -0.06 -24.41 17.60
N ALA A 254 -1.36 -24.55 17.88
CA ALA A 254 -1.92 -25.53 18.81
C ALA A 254 -1.17 -25.60 20.16
N GLY A 255 -0.88 -24.45 20.78
CA GLY A 255 -0.19 -24.34 22.06
C GLY A 255 1.33 -24.48 22.02
N ARG A 256 1.90 -24.74 20.85
CA ARG A 256 3.37 -24.74 20.61
C ARG A 256 3.76 -23.52 19.79
N THR A 257 5.04 -23.16 19.82
CA THR A 257 5.58 -22.05 19.04
C THR A 257 6.23 -22.59 17.77
N LEU A 258 5.66 -22.24 16.61
CA LEU A 258 6.31 -22.42 15.33
C LEU A 258 7.25 -21.23 15.12
N VAL A 259 8.53 -21.50 14.95
CA VAL A 259 9.58 -20.51 14.68
C VAL A 259 10.01 -20.64 13.22
N ARG A 260 10.19 -19.50 12.55
CA ARG A 260 10.82 -19.44 11.23
C ARG A 260 12.16 -18.72 11.38
N VAL A 261 13.20 -19.28 10.77
CA VAL A 261 14.55 -18.72 10.81
C VAL A 261 15.08 -18.51 9.39
N TYR A 262 15.90 -17.48 9.22
CA TYR A 262 16.68 -17.26 8.02
C TYR A 262 18.06 -17.92 8.18
N SER A 263 18.46 -18.75 7.23
CA SER A 263 19.78 -19.38 7.20
C SER A 263 20.15 -19.83 5.79
N ASP A 264 21.38 -19.57 5.35
CA ASP A 264 21.89 -20.00 4.04
C ASP A 264 22.06 -21.52 3.91
N GLY A 265 21.97 -22.26 5.00
CA GLY A 265 22.04 -23.72 5.05
C GLY A 265 21.22 -24.28 6.21
N ASN A 266 21.21 -25.61 6.36
CA ASN A 266 20.48 -26.25 7.46
C ASN A 266 20.99 -25.75 8.82
N PRO A 267 20.13 -25.06 9.61
CA PRO A 267 20.54 -24.46 10.89
C PRO A 267 20.74 -25.50 12.03
N GLY A 268 20.50 -26.78 11.77
CA GLY A 268 20.74 -27.83 12.76
C GLY A 268 19.57 -28.78 12.98
N THR A 269 19.70 -29.62 14.01
CA THR A 269 18.73 -30.68 14.30
C THR A 269 17.35 -30.11 14.66
N GLY A 270 16.31 -30.72 14.10
CA GLY A 270 14.91 -30.38 14.36
C GLY A 270 14.37 -29.23 13.48
N PHE A 271 15.20 -28.64 12.62
CA PHE A 271 14.73 -27.73 11.60
C PHE A 271 14.32 -28.44 10.30
N GLU A 272 13.23 -28.03 9.74
CA GLU A 272 12.72 -28.46 8.44
C GLU A 272 12.76 -27.32 7.45
N PRO A 273 13.10 -27.56 6.16
CA PRO A 273 12.98 -26.54 5.15
C PRO A 273 11.52 -26.07 5.03
N ALA A 274 11.32 -24.78 4.83
CA ALA A 274 10.02 -24.20 4.64
C ALA A 274 9.97 -23.42 3.30
N GLU A 275 8.82 -23.46 2.65
CA GLU A 275 8.60 -22.57 1.51
C GLU A 275 8.58 -21.12 2.00
N ALA A 276 9.34 -20.28 1.30
CA ALA A 276 9.37 -18.86 1.58
C ALA A 276 8.08 -18.19 1.10
N ASP A 277 7.61 -17.22 1.83
CA ASP A 277 6.50 -16.34 1.46
C ASP A 277 6.88 -14.86 1.61
N LEU A 278 5.95 -13.98 1.25
CA LEU A 278 6.23 -12.54 1.33
C LEU A 278 6.34 -12.04 2.79
N GLN A 279 5.73 -12.74 3.76
CA GLN A 279 5.93 -12.42 5.18
C GLN A 279 7.39 -12.67 5.59
N ASP A 280 8.04 -13.73 5.08
CA ASP A 280 9.45 -13.97 5.34
C ASP A 280 10.34 -12.88 4.76
N VAL A 281 10.03 -12.41 3.54
CA VAL A 281 10.73 -11.26 2.95
C VAL A 281 10.59 -10.03 3.84
N TYR A 282 9.38 -9.72 4.26
CA TYR A 282 9.11 -8.58 5.13
C TYR A 282 9.89 -8.67 6.45
N PHE A 283 9.77 -9.78 7.18
CA PHE A 283 10.45 -9.94 8.46
C PHE A 283 11.97 -10.04 8.33
N SER A 284 12.48 -10.71 7.29
CA SER A 284 13.93 -10.75 7.03
C SER A 284 14.49 -9.35 6.70
N THR A 285 13.73 -8.52 5.98
CA THR A 285 14.09 -7.13 5.71
C THR A 285 14.08 -6.30 6.99
N MET A 286 13.03 -6.40 7.79
CA MET A 286 12.90 -5.65 9.05
C MET A 286 13.98 -6.02 10.07
N SER A 287 14.43 -7.28 10.07
CA SER A 287 15.52 -7.77 10.93
C SER A 287 16.93 -7.52 10.34
N GLY A 288 17.01 -6.92 9.13
CA GLY A 288 18.28 -6.56 8.48
C GLY A 288 19.05 -7.74 7.88
N HIS A 289 18.41 -8.89 7.68
CA HIS A 289 19.03 -10.05 7.02
C HIS A 289 19.07 -9.93 5.50
N ILE A 290 18.11 -9.19 4.92
CA ILE A 290 18.06 -8.84 3.50
C ILE A 290 17.71 -7.35 3.34
N GLY A 291 18.09 -6.76 2.21
CA GLY A 291 17.76 -5.38 1.90
C GLY A 291 18.46 -4.39 2.82
N ARG A 292 19.55 -3.83 2.39
CA ARG A 292 19.95 -2.44 2.60
C ARG A 292 20.40 -1.96 1.25
N ARG A 293 19.90 -0.81 0.79
CA ARG A 293 20.43 -0.14 -0.40
C ARG A 293 21.92 0.16 -0.18
N GLY A 294 22.77 -0.74 -0.61
CA GLY A 294 24.20 -0.61 -0.75
C GLY A 294 24.60 -1.49 -1.92
N ASP A 295 24.85 -0.86 -3.08
CA ASP A 295 25.42 -1.44 -4.28
C ASP A 295 24.63 -2.50 -5.06
N GLN A 296 23.63 -2.02 -5.86
CA GLN A 296 23.60 -2.42 -7.28
C GLN A 296 22.72 -1.46 -8.10
N PRO A 297 23.24 -0.89 -9.21
CA PRO A 297 22.43 -0.12 -10.14
C PRO A 297 21.44 -1.07 -10.84
N VAL A 298 20.18 -0.65 -10.92
CA VAL A 298 19.15 -1.32 -11.73
C VAL A 298 19.67 -1.37 -13.17
N PRO A 299 19.83 -2.56 -13.80
CA PRO A 299 20.16 -2.60 -15.21
C PRO A 299 19.00 -2.00 -16.00
N ALA A 300 19.31 -1.00 -16.81
CA ALA A 300 18.38 -0.43 -17.76
C ALA A 300 17.84 -1.56 -18.64
N VAL A 301 16.50 -1.68 -18.69
CA VAL A 301 15.83 -2.58 -19.62
C VAL A 301 16.17 -2.06 -21.02
N ALA A 302 16.97 -2.84 -21.75
CA ALA A 302 17.24 -2.58 -23.16
C ALA A 302 15.91 -2.71 -23.93
N SER A 303 15.65 -1.68 -24.72
CA SER A 303 14.56 -1.49 -25.67
C SER A 303 14.37 -2.63 -26.65
#